data_d37038d3ec314a2d42938020fe4738fe
#
_entry.id   d37038d3ec314a2d42938020fe4738fe
#
_cell.length_a   1.000
_cell.length_b   1.000
_cell.length_c   1.000
_cell.angle_alpha   90.00
_cell.angle_beta   90.00
_cell.angle_gamma   90.00
#
_symmetry.space_group_name_H-M   'P 1'
#
loop_
_entity.id
_entity.type
_entity.pdbx_description
1 polymer ?
#
loop_
_entity_poly.entity_id
_entity_poly.type
_entity_poly.pdbx_seq_one_letter_code
_entity_poly.pdbx_strand_id
1 'polypeptide(L)'
;MSVQERGAAPRHFELRGDEWQIDARVLKWRPAGTLLGLDTLYRLERLSGRYGDAASERRAPRTVHELAEQPGLDLWALTRRYQRYLPLADAQYGSAAFVPMVNGAEYAVSVSTSGLVVRPANEPARQALGGWK
;
A
#
# COMPACT_ATOMS: atom_id res chain seq x y z
N MET A 1 6.55 12.92 -5.19
CA MET A 1 6.64 11.47 -4.93
C MET A 1 6.23 10.69 -6.17
N SER A 2 6.83 9.55 -6.41
CA SER A 2 6.50 8.67 -7.53
C SER A 2 6.12 7.29 -6.99
N VAL A 3 5.05 6.70 -7.54
CA VAL A 3 4.59 5.35 -7.20
C VAL A 3 4.54 4.54 -8.47
N GLN A 4 5.14 3.37 -8.45
CA GLN A 4 5.13 2.44 -9.57
C GLN A 4 4.65 1.07 -9.09
N GLU A 5 3.57 0.58 -9.67
CA GLU A 5 3.13 -0.80 -9.50
C GLU A 5 3.85 -1.70 -10.51
N ARG A 6 4.05 -2.95 -10.14
CA ARG A 6 4.72 -3.94 -11.00
C ARG A 6 3.99 -4.07 -12.34
N GLY A 7 4.72 -3.86 -13.43
CA GLY A 7 4.17 -3.94 -14.78
C GLY A 7 3.43 -2.68 -15.25
N ALA A 8 3.43 -1.61 -14.47
CA ALA A 8 2.79 -0.35 -14.81
C ALA A 8 3.78 0.79 -14.91
N ALA A 9 3.40 1.87 -15.57
CA ALA A 9 4.19 3.10 -15.62
C ALA A 9 4.17 3.82 -14.27
N PRO A 10 5.25 4.53 -13.88
CA PRO A 10 5.25 5.30 -12.66
C PRO A 10 4.23 6.45 -12.72
N ARG A 11 3.56 6.69 -11.60
CA ARG A 11 2.64 7.81 -11.40
C ARG A 11 3.24 8.78 -10.40
N HIS A 12 3.11 10.08 -10.67
CA HIS A 12 3.67 11.12 -9.83
C HIS A 12 2.58 11.81 -9.03
N PHE A 13 2.83 12.03 -7.75
CA PHE A 13 1.91 12.67 -6.82
C PHE A 13 2.64 13.74 -6.02
N GLU A 14 1.94 14.84 -5.76
CA GLU A 14 2.38 15.86 -4.83
C GLU A 14 1.83 15.52 -3.44
N LEU A 15 2.71 15.37 -2.44
CA LEU A 15 2.35 15.05 -1.07
C LEU A 15 2.90 16.10 -0.12
N ARG A 16 2.12 16.43 0.89
CA ARG A 16 2.51 17.32 1.98
C ARG A 16 2.54 16.55 3.28
N GLY A 17 3.60 16.74 4.07
CA GLY A 17 3.80 16.07 5.33
C GLY A 17 5.25 15.63 5.52
N ASP A 18 5.52 15.01 6.63
CA ASP A 18 6.82 14.42 6.98
C ASP A 18 6.83 12.91 6.81
N GLU A 19 5.66 12.31 6.61
CA GLU A 19 5.48 10.90 6.33
C GLU A 19 4.53 10.69 5.15
N TRP A 20 4.65 9.59 4.44
CA TRP A 20 3.65 9.17 3.47
C TRP A 20 2.96 7.88 3.94
N GLN A 21 1.71 7.73 3.55
CA GLN A 21 0.90 6.57 3.89
C GLN A 21 0.24 6.02 2.64
N ILE A 22 0.30 4.70 2.48
CA ILE A 22 -0.40 3.99 1.42
C ILE A 22 -1.43 3.04 2.05
N ASP A 23 -2.64 3.09 1.54
CA ASP A 23 -3.73 2.24 1.98
C ASP A 23 -4.07 1.25 0.86
N ALA A 24 -4.30 0.01 1.24
CA ALA A 24 -4.70 -1.04 0.33
C ALA A 24 -5.82 -1.89 0.94
N ARG A 25 -6.59 -2.50 0.07
CA ARG A 25 -7.52 -3.55 0.45
C ARG A 25 -6.92 -4.89 0.06
N VAL A 26 -6.99 -5.85 0.98
CA VAL A 26 -6.33 -7.14 0.84
C VAL A 26 -7.36 -8.27 0.97
N LEU A 27 -7.30 -9.23 0.08
CA LEU A 27 -8.07 -10.48 0.16
C LEU A 27 -7.12 -11.62 0.50
N LYS A 28 -7.35 -12.24 1.64
CA LYS A 28 -6.58 -13.38 2.14
C LYS A 28 -7.37 -14.68 1.93
N TRP A 29 -6.69 -15.71 1.45
CA TRP A 29 -7.26 -17.04 1.29
C TRP A 29 -7.06 -17.90 2.53
N ARG A 30 -7.96 -18.85 2.75
CA ARG A 30 -7.76 -19.93 3.72
C ARG A 30 -6.59 -20.83 3.30
N PRO A 31 -5.99 -21.60 4.21
CA PRO A 31 -4.87 -22.49 3.86
C PRO A 31 -5.14 -23.41 2.68
N ALA A 32 -6.37 -23.90 2.53
CA ALA A 32 -6.76 -24.72 1.37
C ALA A 32 -6.63 -23.95 0.05
N GLY A 33 -6.99 -22.67 0.02
CA GLY A 33 -6.80 -21.81 -1.16
C GLY A 33 -5.31 -21.59 -1.48
N THR A 34 -4.50 -21.37 -0.47
CA THR A 34 -3.04 -21.24 -0.63
C THR A 34 -2.42 -22.52 -1.19
N LEU A 35 -2.86 -23.69 -0.74
CA LEU A 35 -2.42 -24.98 -1.27
C LEU A 35 -2.80 -25.17 -2.74
N LEU A 36 -3.90 -24.56 -3.19
CA LEU A 36 -4.32 -24.58 -4.59
C LEU A 36 -3.57 -23.55 -5.46
N GLY A 37 -2.62 -22.82 -4.89
CA GLY A 37 -1.81 -21.82 -5.59
C GLY A 37 -2.47 -20.44 -5.69
N LEU A 38 -3.48 -20.16 -4.87
CA LEU A 38 -4.11 -18.84 -4.83
C LEU A 38 -3.26 -17.87 -4.03
N ASP A 39 -2.82 -16.80 -4.69
CA ASP A 39 -2.03 -15.74 -4.07
C ASP A 39 -2.92 -14.72 -3.37
N THR A 40 -2.37 -14.05 -2.35
CA THR A 40 -3.01 -12.91 -1.71
C THR A 40 -3.26 -11.81 -2.75
N LEU A 41 -4.51 -11.36 -2.84
CA LEU A 41 -4.91 -10.30 -3.75
C LEU A 41 -4.93 -8.96 -3.05
N TYR A 42 -4.60 -7.89 -3.76
CA TYR A 42 -4.64 -6.54 -3.20
C TYR A 42 -5.11 -5.51 -4.22
N ARG A 43 -5.60 -4.39 -3.71
CA ARG A 43 -5.91 -3.19 -4.47
C ARG A 43 -5.42 -1.98 -3.68
N LEU A 44 -4.57 -1.17 -4.28
CA LEU A 44 -4.18 0.11 -3.70
C LEU A 44 -5.37 1.07 -3.75
N GLU A 45 -5.69 1.70 -2.64
CA GLU A 45 -6.85 2.58 -2.54
C GLU A 45 -6.46 4.06 -2.46
N ARG A 46 -5.52 4.40 -1.58
CA ARG A 46 -5.16 5.80 -1.34
C ARG A 46 -3.67 5.95 -1.08
N LEU A 47 -3.16 7.11 -1.48
CA LEU A 47 -1.85 7.60 -1.11
C LEU A 47 -2.03 8.96 -0.44
N SER A 48 -1.50 9.14 0.73
CA SER A 48 -1.64 10.39 1.47
C SER A 48 -0.33 10.78 2.15
N GLY A 49 -0.13 12.09 2.29
CA GLY A 49 0.86 12.65 3.21
C GLY A 49 0.27 12.69 4.62
N ARG A 50 1.12 12.59 5.61
CA ARG A 50 0.73 12.75 7.01
C ARG A 50 1.84 13.43 7.79
N TYR A 51 1.49 13.94 8.95
CA TYR A 51 2.41 14.59 9.89
C TYR A 51 2.58 13.70 11.11
N GLY A 52 3.83 13.44 11.52
CA GLY A 52 4.14 12.64 12.69
C GLY A 52 3.71 13.29 14.01
N ASP A 53 3.66 14.63 14.03
CA ASP A 53 3.17 15.39 15.16
C ASP A 53 1.64 15.55 15.13
N ALA A 54 0.97 15.25 16.24
CA ALA A 54 -0.49 15.28 16.33
C ALA A 54 -1.09 16.70 16.15
N ALA A 55 -0.37 17.73 16.55
CA ALA A 55 -0.84 19.12 16.36
C ALA A 55 -0.77 19.53 14.88
N SER A 56 0.31 19.17 14.20
CA SER A 56 0.47 19.39 12.76
C SER A 56 -0.51 18.58 11.95
N GLU A 57 -0.78 17.32 12.32
CA GLU A 57 -1.74 16.45 11.63
C GLU A 57 -3.17 17.03 11.68
N ARG A 58 -3.52 17.74 12.73
CA ARG A 58 -4.85 18.39 12.86
C ARG A 58 -4.96 19.72 12.10
N ARG A 59 -3.88 20.46 11.97
CA ARG A 59 -3.89 21.87 11.49
C ARG A 59 -3.34 22.05 10.09
N ALA A 60 -2.33 21.25 9.71
CA ALA A 60 -1.66 21.41 8.43
C ALA A 60 -2.49 20.79 7.30
N PRO A 61 -2.39 21.33 6.06
CA PRO A 61 -3.09 20.76 4.91
C PRO A 61 -2.62 19.32 4.65
N ARG A 62 -3.58 18.42 4.53
CA ARG A 62 -3.31 17.01 4.20
C ARG A 62 -3.59 16.77 2.71
N THR A 63 -2.66 16.12 2.04
CA THR A 63 -2.84 15.69 0.65
C THR A 63 -3.27 14.23 0.62
N VAL A 64 -4.33 13.93 -0.13
CA VAL A 64 -4.87 12.58 -0.29
C VAL A 64 -5.13 12.35 -1.77
N HIS A 65 -4.60 11.26 -2.31
CA HIS A 65 -4.82 10.84 -3.69
C HIS A 65 -5.47 9.48 -3.74
N GLU A 66 -6.57 9.35 -4.47
CA GLU A 66 -7.19 8.06 -4.70
C GLU A 66 -6.46 7.32 -5.81
N LEU A 67 -6.10 6.08 -5.54
CA LEU A 67 -5.39 5.20 -6.47
C LEU A 67 -6.34 4.23 -7.19
N ALA A 68 -7.51 3.98 -6.60
CA ALA A 68 -8.44 2.95 -7.05
C ALA A 68 -9.13 3.26 -8.38
N GLU A 69 -9.22 4.52 -8.78
CA GLU A 69 -9.84 4.94 -10.04
C GLU A 69 -8.92 4.76 -11.26
N GLN A 70 -7.66 4.44 -11.04
CA GLN A 70 -6.70 4.19 -12.10
C GLN A 70 -6.82 2.75 -12.61
N PRO A 71 -6.61 2.50 -13.91
CA PRO A 71 -6.59 1.13 -14.43
C PRO A 71 -5.47 0.34 -13.77
N GLY A 72 -5.83 -0.52 -12.86
CA GLY A 72 -4.97 -1.43 -12.12
C GLY A 72 -5.80 -2.62 -11.69
N LEU A 73 -5.26 -3.43 -10.79
CA LEU A 73 -5.97 -4.57 -10.24
C LEU A 73 -7.28 -4.12 -9.57
N ASP A 74 -8.39 -4.24 -10.29
CA ASP A 74 -9.71 -4.09 -9.71
C ASP A 74 -10.02 -5.35 -8.90
N LEU A 75 -10.10 -5.21 -7.58
CA LEU A 75 -10.40 -6.32 -6.68
C LEU A 75 -11.75 -6.96 -7.02
N TRP A 76 -12.71 -6.15 -7.48
CA TRP A 76 -14.00 -6.65 -7.91
C TRP A 76 -13.91 -7.50 -9.18
N ALA A 77 -13.10 -7.08 -10.16
CA ALA A 77 -12.85 -7.88 -11.36
C ALA A 77 -12.13 -9.19 -11.01
N LEU A 78 -11.19 -9.12 -10.07
CA LEU A 78 -10.48 -10.32 -9.58
C LEU A 78 -11.41 -11.24 -8.81
N THR A 79 -12.28 -10.72 -7.95
CA THR A 79 -13.25 -11.55 -7.24
C THR A 79 -14.23 -12.21 -8.20
N ARG A 80 -14.65 -11.55 -9.28
CA ARG A 80 -15.46 -12.18 -10.33
C ARG A 80 -14.71 -13.32 -11.03
N ARG A 81 -13.43 -13.10 -11.34
CA ARG A 81 -12.58 -14.13 -11.97
C ARG A 81 -12.37 -15.33 -11.07
N TYR A 82 -12.29 -15.13 -9.76
CA TYR A 82 -12.07 -16.16 -8.76
C TYR A 82 -13.37 -16.54 -8.02
N GLN A 83 -14.53 -16.22 -8.58
CA GLN A 83 -15.83 -16.45 -7.92
C GLN A 83 -16.04 -17.89 -7.44
N ARG A 84 -15.56 -18.88 -8.20
CA ARG A 84 -15.62 -20.30 -7.81
C ARG A 84 -14.79 -20.62 -6.58
N TYR A 85 -13.78 -19.77 -6.26
CA TYR A 85 -12.87 -19.96 -5.13
C TYR A 85 -13.24 -19.06 -3.94
N LEU A 86 -14.26 -18.20 -4.06
CA LEU A 86 -14.67 -17.31 -2.96
C LEU A 86 -14.97 -18.03 -1.64
N PRO A 87 -15.52 -19.28 -1.63
CA PRO A 87 -15.68 -20.02 -0.39
C PRO A 87 -14.35 -20.31 0.34
N LEU A 88 -13.23 -20.22 -0.36
CA LEU A 88 -11.88 -20.39 0.21
C LEU A 88 -11.28 -19.07 0.71
N ALA A 89 -11.99 -17.95 0.55
CA ALA A 89 -11.56 -16.66 1.09
C ALA A 89 -11.70 -16.65 2.61
N ASP A 90 -10.64 -16.26 3.31
CA ASP A 90 -10.63 -16.17 4.77
C ASP A 90 -11.12 -14.79 5.21
N ALA A 91 -10.52 -13.73 4.67
CA ALA A 91 -10.84 -12.37 5.08
C ALA A 91 -10.57 -11.37 3.96
N GLN A 92 -11.37 -10.31 3.94
CA GLN A 92 -11.07 -9.04 3.29
C GLN A 92 -10.80 -8.01 4.37
N TYR A 93 -9.70 -7.27 4.25
CA TYR A 93 -9.36 -6.25 5.23
C TYR A 93 -8.60 -5.08 4.60
N GLY A 94 -8.68 -3.92 5.27
CA GLY A 94 -7.86 -2.77 4.94
C GLY A 94 -6.50 -2.89 5.61
N SER A 95 -5.47 -2.49 4.90
CA SER A 95 -4.12 -2.39 5.44
C SER A 95 -3.50 -1.06 5.05
N ALA A 96 -2.75 -0.47 5.95
CA ALA A 96 -2.04 0.77 5.72
C ALA A 96 -0.59 0.63 6.15
N ALA A 97 0.31 1.27 5.40
CA ALA A 97 1.71 1.39 5.77
C ALA A 97 2.14 2.83 5.63
N PHE A 98 2.95 3.32 6.54
CA PHE A 98 3.48 4.67 6.51
C PHE A 98 4.94 4.69 6.92
N VAL A 99 5.71 5.57 6.31
CA VAL A 99 7.15 5.73 6.54
C VAL A 99 7.57 7.19 6.34
N PRO A 100 8.76 7.58 6.84
CA PRO A 100 9.27 8.93 6.65
C PRO A 100 9.39 9.32 5.18
N MET A 101 9.07 10.58 4.90
CA MET A 101 9.22 11.19 3.58
C MET A 101 10.56 11.92 3.53
N VAL A 102 11.53 11.35 2.82
CA VAL A 102 12.89 11.89 2.69
C VAL A 102 13.26 11.95 1.22
N ASN A 103 13.91 13.04 0.82
CA ASN A 103 14.38 13.19 -0.55
C ASN A 103 15.33 12.06 -0.96
N GLY A 104 15.06 11.45 -2.11
CA GLY A 104 15.88 10.38 -2.65
C GLY A 104 15.64 9.02 -2.01
N ALA A 105 14.79 8.91 -0.97
CA ALA A 105 14.48 7.63 -0.36
C ALA A 105 13.56 6.79 -1.28
N GLU A 106 13.91 5.53 -1.45
CA GLU A 106 13.14 4.56 -2.21
C GLU A 106 12.71 3.40 -1.31
N TYR A 107 11.46 3.03 -1.41
CA TYR A 107 10.86 1.96 -0.63
C TYR A 107 10.20 0.94 -1.55
N ALA A 108 10.36 -0.32 -1.22
CA ALA A 108 9.61 -1.40 -1.83
C ALA A 108 8.42 -1.76 -0.94
N VAL A 109 7.23 -1.74 -1.51
CA VAL A 109 5.99 -2.12 -0.83
C VAL A 109 5.54 -3.47 -1.37
N SER A 110 5.31 -4.42 -0.50
CA SER A 110 4.80 -5.74 -0.85
C SER A 110 3.59 -6.11 0.00
N VAL A 111 2.84 -7.09 -0.46
CA VAL A 111 1.69 -7.63 0.27
C VAL A 111 2.09 -8.97 0.86
N SER A 112 1.85 -9.13 2.16
CA SER A 112 1.99 -10.40 2.86
C SER A 112 0.63 -10.88 3.35
N THR A 113 0.58 -12.06 3.94
CA THR A 113 -0.64 -12.59 4.56
C THR A 113 -1.12 -11.75 5.74
N SER A 114 -0.27 -10.91 6.32
CA SER A 114 -0.60 -10.02 7.44
C SER A 114 -0.80 -8.55 7.03
N GLY A 115 -0.69 -8.22 5.73
CA GLY A 115 -0.91 -6.88 5.21
C GLY A 115 0.28 -6.32 4.44
N LEU A 116 0.33 -5.00 4.31
CA LEU A 116 1.40 -4.31 3.61
C LEU A 116 2.69 -4.33 4.42
N VAL A 117 3.78 -4.60 3.71
CA VAL A 117 5.14 -4.57 4.26
C VAL A 117 5.96 -3.58 3.44
N VAL A 118 6.61 -2.64 4.11
CA VAL A 118 7.49 -1.66 3.48
C VAL A 118 8.93 -1.95 3.86
N ARG A 119 9.81 -1.98 2.87
CA ARG A 119 11.25 -2.18 3.06
C ARG A 119 12.04 -1.08 2.36
N PRO A 120 13.14 -0.62 2.95
CA PRO A 120 14.00 0.34 2.28
C PRO A 120 14.68 -0.31 1.07
N ALA A 121 14.66 0.39 -0.07
CA ALA A 121 15.27 -0.08 -1.30
C ALA A 121 16.64 0.57 -1.57
N ASN A 122 16.95 1.68 -0.91
CA ASN A 122 18.23 2.35 -1.05
C ASN A 122 18.76 2.87 0.29
N GLU A 123 19.96 3.44 0.27
CA GLU A 123 20.61 3.93 1.49
C GLU A 123 19.86 5.09 2.17
N PRO A 124 19.39 6.12 1.44
CA PRO A 124 18.60 7.18 2.08
C PRO A 124 17.35 6.65 2.81
N ALA A 125 16.70 5.63 2.25
CA ALA A 125 15.55 5.00 2.91
C ALA A 125 15.94 4.23 4.17
N ARG A 126 17.08 3.51 4.15
CA ARG A 126 17.59 2.82 5.34
C ARG A 126 17.91 3.79 6.46
N GLN A 127 18.55 4.90 6.14
CA GLN A 127 18.87 5.94 7.13
C GLN A 127 17.61 6.60 7.68
N ALA A 128 16.64 6.88 6.84
CA ALA A 128 15.36 7.46 7.25
C ALA A 128 14.64 6.55 8.25
N LEU A 129 14.57 5.23 7.96
CA LEU A 129 13.96 4.26 8.87
C LEU A 129 14.75 4.06 10.16
N GLY A 130 16.07 4.10 10.09
CA GLY A 130 16.92 3.96 11.26
C GLY A 130 16.78 5.09 12.28
N GLY A 131 16.51 6.31 11.83
CA GLY A 131 16.26 7.47 12.67
C GLY A 131 14.79 7.71 13.03
N TRP A 132 13.89 6.94 12.46
CA TRP A 132 12.44 7.09 12.66
C TRP A 132 11.96 6.29 13.86
N LYS A 133 11.16 6.93 14.67
CA LYS A 133 10.64 6.32 15.90
C LYS A 133 9.12 6.20 15.86
#